data_6e39f10a62535358248d7fc815fec663
#
_entry.id   6e39f10a62535358248d7fc815fec663
#
_cell.length_a   1.000
_cell.length_b   1.000
_cell.length_c   1.000
_cell.angle_alpha   90.00
_cell.angle_beta   90.00
_cell.angle_gamma   90.00
#
_symmetry.space_group_name_H-M   'P 1'
#
loop_
_entity.id
_entity.type
_entity.pdbx_description
1 polymer ?
#
loop_
_entity_poly.entity_id
_entity_poly.type
_entity_poly.pdbx_seq_one_letter_code
_entity_poly.pdbx_strand_id
1 'polypeptide(L)'
;EIYPKQFEKLSQLSEQYSIGSAHFSTRENIQLHWVVLEDVSEIFRSLAEVGLTSREACGNSVRNVMCSPLSGVCSDEKFDSTPYALATAKFFLRNPMAQSLPRKFKFNFTCCEKHGMVRMVDVGLIPEIQQIDGSEQKGFKIFLGGGLGNRSFVGHQLEDFTPEEDLLYTSIA
;
A
#
# COMPACT_ATOMS: atom_id res chain seq x y z
N GLU A 1 9.82 -2.14 1.42
CA GLU A 1 11.17 -2.75 1.48
C GLU A 1 11.21 -3.80 2.59
N ILE A 2 12.01 -4.83 2.39
CA ILE A 2 12.31 -5.86 3.39
C ILE A 2 13.83 -5.90 3.60
N TYR A 3 14.25 -5.95 4.85
CA TYR A 3 15.67 -6.03 5.21
C TYR A 3 16.11 -7.48 5.44
N PRO A 4 17.39 -7.83 5.27
CA PRO A 4 17.89 -9.20 5.41
C PRO A 4 17.46 -9.90 6.71
N LYS A 5 17.53 -9.22 7.85
CA LYS A 5 17.08 -9.77 9.15
C LYS A 5 15.59 -10.10 9.19
N GLN A 6 14.77 -9.30 8.52
CA GLN A 6 13.33 -9.54 8.42
C GLN A 6 13.05 -10.76 7.56
N PHE A 7 13.78 -10.89 6.45
CA PHE A 7 13.67 -12.03 5.56
C PHE A 7 14.08 -13.33 6.25
N GLU A 8 15.20 -13.30 6.98
CA GLU A 8 15.67 -14.43 7.80
C GLU A 8 14.64 -14.84 8.85
N LYS A 9 14.05 -13.88 9.57
CA LYS A 9 13.00 -14.15 10.56
C LYS A 9 11.76 -14.79 9.90
N LEU A 10 11.33 -14.30 8.74
CA LEU A 10 10.21 -14.88 8.00
C LEU A 10 10.49 -16.31 7.54
N SER A 11 11.72 -16.60 7.10
CA SER A 11 12.15 -17.96 6.77
C SER A 11 12.04 -18.91 7.98
N GLN A 12 12.62 -18.49 9.13
CA GLN A 12 12.53 -19.25 10.38
C GLN A 12 11.09 -19.52 10.81
N LEU A 13 10.24 -18.50 10.77
CA LEU A 13 8.82 -18.63 11.11
C LEU A 13 8.08 -19.55 10.13
N SER A 14 8.42 -19.49 8.85
CA SER A 14 7.84 -20.39 7.84
C SER A 14 8.20 -21.85 8.10
N GLU A 15 9.44 -22.13 8.44
CA GLU A 15 9.90 -23.50 8.76
C GLU A 15 9.31 -24.03 10.07
N GLN A 16 9.19 -23.15 11.07
CA GLN A 16 8.74 -23.56 12.42
C GLN A 16 7.22 -23.68 12.54
N TYR A 17 6.45 -22.77 11.91
CA TYR A 17 5.01 -22.60 12.16
C TYR A 17 4.14 -22.74 10.90
N SER A 18 4.74 -22.98 9.74
CA SER A 18 4.05 -23.11 8.48
C SER A 18 4.56 -24.35 7.73
N ILE A 19 4.49 -24.34 6.40
CA ILE A 19 4.89 -25.46 5.55
C ILE A 19 6.31 -25.34 5.00
N GLY A 20 7.16 -24.49 5.58
CA GLY A 20 8.52 -24.22 5.10
C GLY A 20 8.58 -23.40 3.83
N SER A 21 7.46 -22.76 3.44
CA SER A 21 7.39 -21.87 2.28
C SER A 21 6.49 -20.67 2.56
N ALA A 22 6.74 -19.57 1.85
CA ALA A 22 5.95 -18.35 1.96
C ALA A 22 5.45 -17.91 0.58
N HIS A 23 4.29 -17.27 0.54
CA HIS A 23 3.70 -16.74 -0.69
C HIS A 23 3.90 -15.24 -0.78
N PHE A 24 4.48 -14.77 -1.88
CA PHE A 24 4.54 -13.36 -2.22
C PHE A 24 3.28 -12.98 -3.00
N SER A 25 2.46 -12.11 -2.42
CA SER A 25 1.23 -11.68 -3.08
C SER A 25 1.50 -10.58 -4.11
N THR A 26 0.57 -10.39 -5.04
CA THR A 26 0.59 -9.28 -6.01
C THR A 26 0.45 -7.90 -5.39
N ARG A 27 0.26 -7.82 -4.07
CA ARG A 27 0.22 -6.58 -3.30
C ARG A 27 1.39 -6.45 -2.33
N GLU A 28 2.53 -7.02 -2.69
CA GLU A 28 3.81 -6.86 -1.98
C GLU A 28 3.77 -7.33 -0.52
N ASN A 29 2.88 -8.28 -0.22
CA ASN A 29 2.81 -8.91 1.10
C ASN A 29 3.41 -10.31 1.09
N ILE A 30 3.88 -10.75 2.25
CA ILE A 30 4.32 -12.13 2.47
C ILE A 30 3.26 -12.83 3.32
N GLN A 31 2.84 -14.01 2.88
CA GLN A 31 1.83 -14.82 3.53
C GLN A 31 2.42 -16.16 3.96
N LEU A 32 2.22 -16.51 5.21
CA LEU A 32 2.47 -17.85 5.76
C LEU A 32 1.14 -18.60 5.78
N HIS A 33 1.10 -19.77 5.16
CA HIS A 33 -0.10 -20.60 5.08
C HIS A 33 -0.06 -21.72 6.10
N TRP A 34 -1.24 -22.23 6.47
CA TRP A 34 -1.40 -23.39 7.36
C TRP A 34 -0.87 -23.17 8.78
N VAL A 35 -0.80 -21.94 9.22
CA VAL A 35 -0.46 -21.59 10.59
C VAL A 35 -1.62 -22.00 11.51
N VAL A 36 -1.30 -22.68 12.62
CA VAL A 36 -2.30 -23.01 13.63
C VAL A 36 -2.58 -21.82 14.53
N LEU A 37 -3.82 -21.71 15.02
CA LEU A 37 -4.27 -20.51 15.75
C LEU A 37 -3.48 -20.26 17.04
N GLU A 38 -3.08 -21.31 17.72
CA GLU A 38 -2.35 -21.30 18.97
C GLU A 38 -0.98 -20.61 18.84
N ASP A 39 -0.33 -20.72 17.68
CA ASP A 39 1.00 -20.18 17.42
C ASP A 39 0.98 -18.71 16.95
N VAL A 40 -0.18 -18.17 16.57
CA VAL A 40 -0.31 -16.82 15.99
C VAL A 40 0.28 -15.75 16.89
N SER A 41 0.07 -15.85 18.21
CA SER A 41 0.57 -14.87 19.16
C SER A 41 2.09 -14.84 19.25
N GLU A 42 2.74 -16.01 19.13
CA GLU A 42 4.20 -16.11 19.13
C GLU A 42 4.80 -15.61 17.82
N ILE A 43 4.18 -15.94 16.70
CA ILE A 43 4.56 -15.41 15.38
C ILE A 43 4.51 -13.89 15.40
N PHE A 44 3.45 -13.28 15.95
CA PHE A 44 3.34 -11.81 16.02
C PHE A 44 4.41 -11.17 16.89
N ARG A 45 4.77 -11.77 18.02
CA ARG A 45 5.89 -11.30 18.85
C ARG A 45 7.21 -11.35 18.10
N SER A 46 7.48 -12.49 17.46
CA SER A 46 8.70 -12.69 16.67
C SER A 46 8.81 -11.73 15.49
N LEU A 47 7.71 -11.42 14.81
CA LEU A 47 7.68 -10.40 13.76
C LEU A 47 7.96 -9.00 14.32
N ALA A 48 7.40 -8.67 15.48
CA ALA A 48 7.63 -7.37 16.12
C ALA A 48 9.10 -7.13 16.52
N GLU A 49 9.84 -8.18 16.89
CA GLU A 49 11.28 -8.11 17.19
C GLU A 49 12.11 -7.55 16.02
N VAL A 50 11.67 -7.78 14.80
CA VAL A 50 12.33 -7.29 13.59
C VAL A 50 11.59 -6.12 12.92
N GLY A 51 10.62 -5.52 13.65
CA GLY A 51 9.87 -4.36 13.17
C GLY A 51 8.84 -4.67 12.09
N LEU A 52 8.41 -5.94 11.96
CA LEU A 52 7.32 -6.34 11.08
C LEU A 52 6.00 -6.41 11.85
N THR A 53 4.90 -6.22 11.14
CA THR A 53 3.55 -6.33 11.67
C THR A 53 2.59 -6.88 10.62
N SER A 54 1.59 -7.63 11.08
CA SER A 54 0.44 -8.04 10.27
C SER A 54 -0.80 -7.17 10.54
N ARG A 55 -0.62 -6.06 11.27
CA ARG A 55 -1.74 -5.20 11.63
C ARG A 55 -2.42 -4.63 10.38
N GLU A 56 -3.76 -4.64 10.41
CA GLU A 56 -4.59 -4.20 9.30
C GLU A 56 -4.37 -4.96 7.98
N ALA A 57 -3.69 -6.11 8.03
CA ALA A 57 -3.60 -7.02 6.90
C ALA A 57 -4.95 -7.70 6.58
N CYS A 58 -5.90 -7.66 7.52
CA CYS A 58 -7.26 -8.20 7.38
C CYS A 58 -8.29 -7.20 7.94
N GLY A 59 -9.56 -7.41 7.58
CA GLY A 59 -10.67 -6.59 8.07
C GLY A 59 -11.14 -5.52 7.11
N ASN A 60 -12.11 -4.74 7.57
CA ASN A 60 -12.70 -3.61 6.86
C ASN A 60 -11.97 -2.31 7.22
N SER A 61 -10.73 -2.24 6.84
CA SER A 61 -9.81 -1.15 7.12
C SER A 61 -9.07 -0.74 5.83
N VAL A 62 -8.32 0.36 5.91
CA VAL A 62 -7.33 0.67 4.88
C VAL A 62 -6.23 -0.39 4.96
N ARG A 63 -6.12 -1.18 3.90
CA ARG A 63 -5.20 -2.30 3.82
C ARG A 63 -4.07 -2.01 2.87
N ASN A 64 -2.84 -2.14 3.33
CA ASN A 64 -1.67 -2.20 2.49
C ASN A 64 -1.63 -1.07 1.46
N VAL A 65 -1.16 0.08 1.86
CA VAL A 65 -0.81 1.17 0.95
C VAL A 65 0.42 0.72 0.15
N MET A 66 0.24 0.54 -1.15
CA MET A 66 1.32 0.13 -2.05
C MET A 66 1.99 1.33 -2.69
N CYS A 67 3.26 1.16 -3.02
CA CYS A 67 4.00 2.01 -3.94
C CYS A 67 4.60 1.15 -5.03
N SER A 68 4.77 1.69 -6.23
CA SER A 68 5.43 0.96 -7.32
C SER A 68 6.83 0.51 -6.88
N PRO A 69 7.20 -0.76 -7.13
CA PRO A 69 8.56 -1.23 -6.84
C PRO A 69 9.63 -0.55 -7.72
N LEU A 70 9.20 0.20 -8.74
CA LEU A 70 10.07 0.98 -9.62
C LEU A 70 10.18 2.44 -9.20
N SER A 71 9.52 2.88 -8.12
CA SER A 71 9.68 4.24 -7.59
C SER A 71 11.14 4.50 -7.22
N GLY A 72 11.63 5.66 -7.58
CA GLY A 72 13.02 6.07 -7.42
C GLY A 72 13.96 5.62 -8.53
N VAL A 73 13.54 4.73 -9.47
CA VAL A 73 14.37 4.24 -10.58
C VAL A 73 13.67 4.28 -11.94
N CYS A 74 12.40 4.61 -11.99
CA CYS A 74 11.63 4.70 -13.23
C CYS A 74 12.00 5.98 -13.98
N SER A 75 12.39 5.85 -15.25
CA SER A 75 12.78 7.00 -16.11
C SER A 75 11.63 7.98 -16.39
N ASP A 76 10.39 7.52 -16.29
CA ASP A 76 9.18 8.33 -16.55
C ASP A 76 8.61 8.93 -15.24
N GLU A 77 9.27 8.71 -14.10
CA GLU A 77 8.83 9.21 -12.80
C GLU A 77 9.01 10.73 -12.69
N LYS A 78 7.97 11.41 -12.24
CA LYS A 78 8.04 12.86 -12.03
C LYS A 78 8.75 13.21 -10.71
N PHE A 79 8.48 12.43 -9.68
CA PHE A 79 9.16 12.46 -8.38
C PHE A 79 8.87 11.14 -7.64
N ASP A 80 9.74 10.79 -6.68
CA ASP A 80 9.56 9.59 -5.87
C ASP A 80 8.31 9.69 -4.99
N SER A 81 7.34 8.79 -5.22
CA SER A 81 6.09 8.71 -4.47
C SER A 81 6.18 7.87 -3.19
N THR A 82 7.31 7.22 -2.92
CA THR A 82 7.53 6.37 -1.73
C THR A 82 7.28 7.11 -0.40
N PRO A 83 7.76 8.35 -0.19
CA PRO A 83 7.51 9.09 1.05
C PRO A 83 6.03 9.33 1.30
N TYR A 84 5.25 9.61 0.26
CA TYR A 84 3.81 9.85 0.34
C TYR A 84 3.03 8.58 0.68
N ALA A 85 3.41 7.46 0.05
CA ALA A 85 2.83 6.16 0.37
C ALA A 85 3.09 5.77 1.83
N LEU A 86 4.30 6.00 2.33
CA LEU A 86 4.65 5.76 3.74
C LEU A 86 3.89 6.69 4.69
N ALA A 87 3.75 7.97 4.35
CA ALA A 87 2.98 8.93 5.15
C ALA A 87 1.50 8.53 5.20
N THR A 88 0.92 8.15 4.06
CA THR A 88 -0.47 7.66 3.95
C THR A 88 -0.67 6.40 4.79
N ALA A 89 0.23 5.42 4.70
CA ALA A 89 0.18 4.20 5.50
C ALA A 89 0.23 4.51 7.02
N LYS A 90 1.12 5.40 7.44
CA LYS A 90 1.24 5.83 8.85
C LYS A 90 0.00 6.58 9.34
N PHE A 91 -0.59 7.42 8.50
CA PHE A 91 -1.80 8.17 8.82
C PHE A 91 -2.98 7.25 9.11
N PHE A 92 -3.19 6.23 8.27
CA PHE A 92 -4.31 5.30 8.42
C PHE A 92 -4.07 4.22 9.47
N LEU A 93 -2.81 3.91 9.78
CA LEU A 93 -2.49 2.89 10.77
C LEU A 93 -3.03 3.27 12.16
N ARG A 94 -3.94 2.44 12.69
CA ARG A 94 -4.66 2.68 13.96
C ARG A 94 -5.55 3.94 13.96
N ASN A 95 -5.78 4.57 12.83
CA ASN A 95 -6.69 5.69 12.76
C ASN A 95 -8.13 5.18 12.97
N PRO A 96 -8.86 5.69 13.98
CA PRO A 96 -10.21 5.22 14.28
C PRO A 96 -11.18 5.34 13.10
N MET A 97 -11.01 6.36 12.26
CA MET A 97 -11.84 6.56 11.06
C MET A 97 -11.67 5.42 10.04
N ALA A 98 -10.50 4.77 10.01
CA ALA A 98 -10.17 3.72 9.05
C ALA A 98 -10.34 2.29 9.58
N GLN A 99 -10.86 2.10 10.81
CA GLN A 99 -10.96 0.77 11.44
C GLN A 99 -12.28 0.06 11.19
N SER A 100 -13.32 0.76 10.74
CA SER A 100 -14.66 0.21 10.54
C SER A 100 -15.28 0.72 9.24
N LEU A 101 -14.55 0.56 8.16
CA LEU A 101 -15.03 0.89 6.82
C LEU A 101 -16.10 -0.11 6.37
N PRO A 102 -16.99 0.24 5.43
CA PRO A 102 -17.97 -0.70 4.87
C PRO A 102 -17.31 -1.94 4.24
N ARG A 103 -16.11 -1.76 3.71
CA ARG A 103 -15.29 -2.82 3.10
C ARG A 103 -13.81 -2.49 3.20
N LYS A 104 -12.93 -3.50 2.96
CA LYS A 104 -11.48 -3.28 2.79
C LYS A 104 -11.22 -2.20 1.75
N PHE A 105 -10.27 -1.33 2.01
CA PHE A 105 -9.93 -0.19 1.17
C PHE A 105 -8.43 -0.19 0.86
N LYS A 106 -8.04 0.09 -0.38
CA LYS A 106 -6.67 -0.09 -0.86
C LYS A 106 -6.19 1.15 -1.60
N PHE A 107 -4.98 1.57 -1.28
CA PHE A 107 -4.25 2.61 -1.98
C PHE A 107 -3.14 2.01 -2.84
N ASN A 108 -2.88 2.63 -3.99
CA ASN A 108 -1.73 2.31 -4.82
C ASN A 108 -1.11 3.59 -5.39
N PHE A 109 0.09 3.88 -4.96
CA PHE A 109 0.95 4.89 -5.57
C PHE A 109 1.75 4.24 -6.69
N THR A 110 1.89 4.92 -7.82
CA THR A 110 2.75 4.46 -8.92
C THR A 110 3.85 5.47 -9.21
N CYS A 111 4.85 5.06 -9.96
CA CYS A 111 5.91 5.95 -10.44
C CYS A 111 5.49 6.74 -11.69
N CYS A 112 4.63 6.19 -12.53
CA CYS A 112 4.18 6.83 -13.77
C CYS A 112 2.89 6.16 -14.30
N GLU A 113 2.34 6.67 -15.38
CA GLU A 113 1.10 6.13 -15.99
C GLU A 113 1.25 4.74 -16.60
N LYS A 114 2.46 4.34 -16.98
CA LYS A 114 2.75 3.06 -17.64
C LYS A 114 2.83 1.88 -16.69
N HIS A 115 3.09 2.14 -15.42
CA HIS A 115 3.33 1.11 -14.41
C HIS A 115 2.32 1.20 -13.27
N GLY A 116 1.95 0.05 -12.76
CA GLY A 116 1.09 -0.06 -11.59
C GLY A 116 -0.41 -0.24 -11.90
N MET A 117 -1.13 -0.63 -10.87
CA MET A 117 -2.54 -0.99 -10.96
C MET A 117 -3.45 0.13 -10.45
N VAL A 118 -3.15 1.38 -10.78
CA VAL A 118 -3.85 2.56 -10.24
C VAL A 118 -5.34 2.58 -10.55
N ARG A 119 -5.75 2.00 -11.68
CA ARG A 119 -7.16 1.94 -12.06
C ARG A 119 -7.90 0.68 -11.56
N MET A 120 -7.21 -0.20 -10.83
CA MET A 120 -7.76 -1.48 -10.36
C MET A 120 -7.88 -1.56 -8.84
N VAL A 121 -7.69 -0.43 -8.16
CA VAL A 121 -7.76 -0.30 -6.71
C VAL A 121 -8.72 0.80 -6.30
N ASP A 122 -9.08 0.84 -5.02
CA ASP A 122 -10.06 1.81 -4.52
C ASP A 122 -9.56 3.25 -4.72
N VAL A 123 -8.28 3.51 -4.44
CA VAL A 123 -7.60 4.79 -4.71
C VAL A 123 -6.26 4.55 -5.40
N GLY A 124 -6.13 5.05 -6.61
CA GLY A 124 -4.88 5.02 -7.38
C GLY A 124 -4.31 6.43 -7.54
N LEU A 125 -2.99 6.56 -7.40
CA LEU A 125 -2.30 7.85 -7.37
C LEU A 125 -1.09 7.84 -8.31
N ILE A 126 -1.02 8.83 -9.20
CA ILE A 126 0.08 9.01 -10.14
C ILE A 126 0.76 10.35 -9.82
N PRO A 127 2.08 10.37 -9.56
CA PRO A 127 2.79 11.62 -9.31
C PRO A 127 2.76 12.53 -10.54
N GLU A 128 2.51 13.81 -10.32
CA GLU A 128 2.42 14.84 -11.36
C GLU A 128 3.08 16.13 -10.87
N ILE A 129 3.67 16.91 -11.81
CA ILE A 129 4.20 18.23 -11.57
C ILE A 129 3.47 19.20 -12.49
N GLN A 130 2.95 20.29 -11.94
CA GLN A 130 2.36 21.37 -12.70
C GLN A 130 3.07 22.68 -12.43
N GLN A 131 3.06 23.57 -13.42
CA GLN A 131 3.51 24.96 -13.27
C GLN A 131 2.31 25.81 -12.84
N ILE A 132 2.33 26.31 -11.61
CA ILE A 132 1.29 27.17 -11.04
C ILE A 132 1.94 28.46 -10.59
N ASP A 133 1.47 29.59 -11.09
CA ASP A 133 1.99 30.93 -10.78
C ASP A 133 3.52 31.07 -10.96
N GLY A 134 4.07 30.36 -11.96
CA GLY A 134 5.49 30.40 -12.32
C GLY A 134 6.41 29.54 -11.42
N SER A 135 5.84 28.73 -10.52
CA SER A 135 6.56 27.75 -9.71
C SER A 135 6.12 26.33 -9.98
N GLU A 136 7.05 25.39 -9.84
CA GLU A 136 6.72 23.97 -9.91
C GLU A 136 6.01 23.55 -8.63
N GLN A 137 4.83 22.93 -8.80
CA GLN A 137 4.08 22.33 -7.70
C GLN A 137 3.95 20.82 -7.92
N LYS A 138 4.27 20.05 -6.87
CA LYS A 138 4.07 18.62 -6.83
C LYS A 138 2.65 18.28 -6.44
N GLY A 139 2.12 17.21 -7.02
CA GLY A 139 0.78 16.72 -6.71
C GLY A 139 0.52 15.36 -7.33
N PHE A 140 -0.73 14.97 -7.38
CA PHE A 140 -1.13 13.66 -7.87
C PHE A 140 -2.37 13.74 -8.75
N LYS A 141 -2.41 12.92 -9.79
CA LYS A 141 -3.67 12.50 -10.42
C LYS A 141 -4.30 11.41 -9.57
N ILE A 142 -5.57 11.56 -9.22
CA ILE A 142 -6.28 10.63 -8.36
C ILE A 142 -7.31 9.85 -9.17
N PHE A 143 -7.29 8.52 -9.02
CA PHE A 143 -8.28 7.59 -9.57
C PHE A 143 -9.05 6.93 -8.43
N LEU A 144 -10.38 6.85 -8.54
CA LEU A 144 -11.26 6.28 -7.53
C LEU A 144 -12.15 5.19 -8.10
N GLY A 145 -12.55 4.25 -7.25
CA GLY A 145 -13.59 3.26 -7.51
C GLY A 145 -13.16 2.08 -8.37
N GLY A 146 -11.85 1.85 -8.53
CA GLY A 146 -11.36 0.64 -9.17
C GLY A 146 -11.48 -0.59 -8.27
N GLY A 147 -11.50 -1.77 -8.86
CA GLY A 147 -11.54 -3.01 -8.09
C GLY A 147 -11.56 -4.27 -8.93
N LEU A 148 -10.97 -5.32 -8.38
CA LEU A 148 -10.95 -6.68 -8.93
C LEU A 148 -11.72 -7.61 -7.99
N GLY A 149 -13.04 -7.62 -8.12
CA GLY A 149 -13.92 -8.51 -7.36
C GLY A 149 -14.74 -9.40 -8.29
N ASN A 150 -15.89 -9.90 -7.84
CA ASN A 150 -16.85 -10.63 -8.68
C ASN A 150 -17.32 -9.81 -9.88
N ARG A 151 -17.38 -8.50 -9.73
CA ARG A 151 -17.47 -7.53 -10.81
C ARG A 151 -16.21 -6.67 -10.75
N SER A 152 -15.50 -6.60 -11.87
CA SER A 152 -14.34 -5.72 -12.01
C SER A 152 -14.81 -4.32 -12.43
N PHE A 153 -14.21 -3.31 -11.79
CA PHE A 153 -14.45 -1.91 -12.12
C PHE A 153 -13.12 -1.24 -12.43
N VAL A 154 -13.14 -0.36 -13.40
CA VAL A 154 -12.00 0.50 -13.73
C VAL A 154 -12.18 1.82 -12.98
N GLY A 155 -11.18 2.24 -12.23
CA GLY A 155 -11.19 3.51 -11.50
C GLY A 155 -11.32 4.69 -12.46
N HIS A 156 -12.16 5.65 -12.07
CA HIS A 156 -12.35 6.91 -12.78
C HIS A 156 -11.41 7.96 -12.23
N GLN A 157 -10.89 8.78 -13.10
CA GLN A 157 -10.08 9.93 -12.69
C GLN A 157 -11.00 10.95 -12.02
N LEU A 158 -10.64 11.34 -10.78
CA LEU A 158 -11.37 12.34 -10.02
C LEU A 158 -10.95 13.76 -10.43
N GLU A 159 -9.63 13.98 -10.42
CA GLU A 159 -9.02 15.26 -10.73
C GLU A 159 -7.74 15.05 -11.55
N ASP A 160 -7.42 16.04 -12.38
CA ASP A 160 -6.18 16.04 -13.16
C ASP A 160 -4.96 16.34 -12.29
N PHE A 161 -5.16 17.07 -11.20
CA PHE A 161 -4.11 17.45 -10.28
C PHE A 161 -4.67 17.80 -8.90
N THR A 162 -4.17 17.11 -7.88
CA THR A 162 -4.38 17.44 -6.47
C THR A 162 -3.02 17.79 -5.87
N PRO A 163 -2.81 18.99 -5.31
CA PRO A 163 -1.56 19.36 -4.65
C PRO A 163 -1.16 18.34 -3.55
N GLU A 164 0.14 18.19 -3.34
CA GLU A 164 0.66 17.23 -2.34
C GLU A 164 0.13 17.50 -0.92
N GLU A 165 -0.10 18.75 -0.57
CA GLU A 165 -0.62 19.20 0.73
C GLU A 165 -2.08 18.78 0.96
N ASP A 166 -2.87 18.68 -0.12
CA ASP A 166 -4.29 18.29 -0.06
C ASP A 166 -4.53 16.80 -0.24
N LEU A 167 -3.48 16.02 -0.50
CA LEU A 167 -3.57 14.61 -0.84
C LEU A 167 -4.38 13.77 0.17
N LEU A 168 -4.11 13.94 1.46
CA LEU A 168 -4.81 13.18 2.51
C LEU A 168 -6.26 13.63 2.64
N TYR A 169 -6.53 14.93 2.59
CA TYR A 169 -7.89 15.48 2.66
C TYR A 169 -8.76 14.97 1.51
N THR A 170 -8.26 15.05 0.29
CA THR A 170 -8.97 14.54 -0.90
C THR A 170 -9.17 13.01 -0.85
N SER A 171 -8.25 12.29 -0.24
CA SER A 171 -8.36 10.83 -0.11
C SER A 171 -9.34 10.35 0.97
N ILE A 172 -9.80 11.25 1.85
CA ILE A 172 -10.70 10.96 2.99
C ILE A 172 -12.13 11.43 2.70
N ALA A 173 -12.29 12.46 1.88
CA ALA A 173 -13.59 13.03 1.50
C ALA A 173 -14.42 12.06 0.64
#